data_f5e8f8791ffcda7495a06f3054974b96
#
_entry.id   f5e8f8791ffcda7495a06f3054974b96
#
_cell.length_a   1.000
_cell.length_b   1.000
_cell.length_c   1.000
_cell.angle_alpha   90.00
_cell.angle_beta   90.00
_cell.angle_gamma   90.00
#
_symmetry.space_group_name_H-M   'P 1'
#
loop_
_entity.id
_entity.type
_entity.pdbx_description
1 polymer ?
#
loop_
_entity_poly.entity_id
_entity_poly.type
_entity_poly.pdbx_seq_one_letter_code
_entity_poly.pdbx_strand_id
1 'polypeptide(L)'
;GIVNWGINEPMVYFGNVYGELETLGIDPLSPQAAHFAIARCFYNWSFVPYAFYGVTGVLMAYLFYNKKEKFSVAATLTPLFGQKAYNSTVSSILDTLCTIGIVLGMACGLGTGMAFILSGVKLVYGVDSTITIWIILGTAITALFTGAAYLGLDKGIKKLATLNSKIFYALLIILFFTGPIIDICKSLGLGLAVWLDNFWLWGLDPVDIGGEALTVWWTLFDWTVWVAYAPVMGLFLAKISYGRTIREFMIINWILPSCFGLVWFSVWGGTALNWQMNGVVDLVAILKEYGAVSAVWGFLQHLPFGLGIVLIPVVMVTLVLSFSTAADSITHTLASLCVSQDDNNINDEAPNSLKVIWGVIIGSISVIMGALAGGVRGVDGVRQLSAVGAFIVLSVFILQVAAFLKVFFMSKLEDE
;
A
#
# COMPACT_ATOMS: atom_id res chain seq x y z
N GLY A 1 2.71 -4.41 -1.29
CA GLY A 1 3.55 -3.22 -1.51
C GLY A 1 4.96 -3.41 -0.98
N ILE A 2 5.15 -3.42 0.33
CA ILE A 2 6.46 -3.30 1.00
C ILE A 2 7.52 -4.35 0.57
N VAL A 3 7.12 -5.61 0.28
CA VAL A 3 8.04 -6.66 -0.20
C VAL A 3 8.60 -6.31 -1.58
N ASN A 4 7.71 -5.82 -2.46
CA ASN A 4 8.11 -5.43 -3.81
C ASN A 4 9.03 -4.20 -3.78
N TRP A 5 8.60 -3.16 -3.10
CA TRP A 5 9.28 -1.86 -3.12
C TRP A 5 10.47 -1.78 -2.18
N GLY A 6 10.61 -2.73 -1.23
CA GLY A 6 11.73 -2.73 -0.26
C GLY A 6 13.13 -2.74 -0.88
N ILE A 7 13.27 -3.23 -2.10
CA ILE A 7 14.52 -3.22 -2.88
C ILE A 7 14.37 -2.36 -4.14
N ASN A 8 13.27 -2.53 -4.88
CA ASN A 8 13.12 -1.88 -6.17
C ASN A 8 13.12 -0.35 -6.05
N GLU A 9 12.38 0.21 -5.09
CA GLU A 9 12.26 1.66 -4.94
C GLU A 9 13.59 2.33 -4.56
N PRO A 10 14.32 1.90 -3.51
CA PRO A 10 15.62 2.52 -3.22
C PRO A 10 16.62 2.36 -4.36
N MET A 11 16.55 1.26 -5.14
CA MET A 11 17.44 1.09 -6.29
C MET A 11 17.09 2.01 -7.46
N VAL A 12 15.80 2.31 -7.68
CA VAL A 12 15.37 3.27 -8.69
C VAL A 12 15.90 4.66 -8.37
N TYR A 13 15.73 5.15 -7.14
CA TYR A 13 16.26 6.46 -6.73
C TYR A 13 17.79 6.47 -6.80
N PHE A 14 18.45 5.47 -6.23
CA PHE A 14 19.90 5.37 -6.22
C PHE A 14 20.54 5.38 -7.62
N GLY A 15 19.91 4.66 -8.54
CA GLY A 15 20.34 4.54 -9.93
C GLY A 15 19.87 5.66 -10.86
N ASN A 16 19.07 6.61 -10.37
CA ASN A 16 18.42 7.66 -11.17
C ASN A 16 17.75 7.09 -12.44
N VAL A 17 16.96 6.03 -12.25
CA VAL A 17 16.46 5.21 -13.38
C VAL A 17 15.53 6.00 -14.30
N TYR A 18 14.74 6.93 -13.74
CA TYR A 18 13.79 7.76 -14.47
C TYR A 18 14.09 9.27 -14.36
N GLY A 19 15.26 9.67 -13.85
CA GLY A 19 15.64 11.08 -13.69
C GLY A 19 15.28 11.68 -12.34
N GLU A 20 15.08 10.87 -11.31
CA GLU A 20 14.64 11.32 -9.99
C GLU A 20 15.62 12.25 -9.27
N LEU A 21 16.90 12.19 -9.63
CA LEU A 21 17.98 12.97 -9.00
C LEU A 21 18.39 14.20 -9.82
N GLU A 22 17.87 14.37 -11.04
CA GLU A 22 18.37 15.39 -11.98
C GLU A 22 18.25 16.83 -11.44
N THR A 23 17.14 17.13 -10.73
CA THR A 23 16.90 18.47 -10.19
C THR A 23 17.48 18.68 -8.79
N LEU A 24 17.96 17.61 -8.15
CA LEU A 24 18.45 17.66 -6.78
C LEU A 24 19.96 17.92 -6.67
N GLY A 25 20.69 17.87 -7.79
CA GLY A 25 22.14 18.00 -7.80
C GLY A 25 22.86 16.86 -7.07
N ILE A 26 22.23 15.68 -7.02
CA ILE A 26 22.78 14.47 -6.39
C ILE A 26 23.31 13.56 -7.49
N ASP A 27 24.59 13.19 -7.41
CA ASP A 27 25.18 12.25 -8.35
C ASP A 27 24.60 10.84 -8.17
N PRO A 28 24.10 10.19 -9.23
CA PRO A 28 23.65 8.82 -9.16
C PRO A 28 24.75 7.87 -8.67
N LEU A 29 24.35 6.78 -8.04
CA LEU A 29 25.27 5.75 -7.49
C LEU A 29 26.24 6.27 -6.42
N SER A 30 26.01 7.47 -5.87
CA SER A 30 26.81 8.08 -4.81
C SER A 30 26.30 7.70 -3.43
N PRO A 31 27.13 7.84 -2.36
CA PRO A 31 26.65 7.69 -0.98
C PRO A 31 25.48 8.64 -0.63
N GLN A 32 25.47 9.84 -1.23
CA GLN A 32 24.38 10.81 -1.03
C GLN A 32 23.09 10.30 -1.67
N ALA A 33 23.15 9.73 -2.87
CA ALA A 33 22.00 9.10 -3.52
C ALA A 33 21.46 7.93 -2.69
N ALA A 34 22.33 7.15 -2.03
CA ALA A 34 21.90 6.07 -1.14
C ALA A 34 21.13 6.58 0.09
N HIS A 35 21.61 7.63 0.73
CA HIS A 35 20.90 8.24 1.88
C HIS A 35 19.56 8.85 1.46
N PHE A 36 19.53 9.55 0.34
CA PHE A 36 18.30 10.07 -0.25
C PHE A 36 17.31 8.96 -0.57
N ALA A 37 17.76 7.87 -1.19
CA ALA A 37 16.91 6.74 -1.59
C ALA A 37 16.18 6.12 -0.38
N ILE A 38 16.89 5.86 0.72
CA ILE A 38 16.29 5.33 1.95
C ILE A 38 15.34 6.36 2.59
N ALA A 39 15.73 7.63 2.64
CA ALA A 39 14.90 8.69 3.20
C ALA A 39 13.57 8.86 2.44
N ARG A 40 13.60 8.77 1.12
CA ARG A 40 12.37 8.79 0.29
C ARG A 40 11.49 7.59 0.55
N CYS A 41 12.06 6.39 0.69
CA CYS A 41 11.29 5.21 1.08
C CYS A 41 10.65 5.38 2.47
N PHE A 42 11.34 6.00 3.43
CA PHE A 42 10.75 6.33 4.74
C PHE A 42 9.58 7.30 4.60
N TYR A 43 9.70 8.31 3.74
CA TYR A 43 8.63 9.26 3.48
C TYR A 43 7.39 8.56 2.90
N ASN A 44 7.58 7.69 1.91
CA ASN A 44 6.51 7.03 1.16
C ASN A 44 5.86 5.85 1.91
N TRP A 45 6.56 5.23 2.90
CA TRP A 45 6.12 3.96 3.50
C TRP A 45 6.05 3.97 5.03
N SER A 46 6.12 5.16 5.67
CA SER A 46 6.02 5.23 7.13
C SER A 46 4.91 6.16 7.61
N PHE A 47 5.18 7.15 8.42
CA PHE A 47 4.18 7.94 9.13
C PHE A 47 3.21 8.70 8.22
N VAL A 48 3.67 9.19 7.07
CA VAL A 48 2.82 9.96 6.14
C VAL A 48 1.67 9.11 5.59
N PRO A 49 1.92 7.99 4.89
CA PRO A 49 0.85 7.21 4.29
C PRO A 49 -0.10 6.55 5.32
N TYR A 50 0.42 6.04 6.43
CA TYR A 50 -0.46 5.43 7.43
C TYR A 50 -1.34 6.46 8.16
N ALA A 51 -0.99 7.76 8.15
CA ALA A 51 -1.84 8.84 8.66
C ALA A 51 -3.15 8.97 7.85
N PHE A 52 -3.13 8.71 6.53
CA PHE A 52 -4.36 8.72 5.72
C PHE A 52 -5.41 7.75 6.28
N TYR A 53 -4.99 6.55 6.63
CA TYR A 53 -5.89 5.54 7.23
C TYR A 53 -6.20 5.84 8.69
N GLY A 54 -5.24 6.39 9.43
CA GLY A 54 -5.42 6.79 10.83
C GLY A 54 -6.52 7.82 10.98
N VAL A 55 -6.50 8.86 10.18
CA VAL A 55 -7.51 9.95 10.21
C VAL A 55 -8.90 9.43 9.92
N THR A 56 -9.07 8.73 8.80
CA THR A 56 -10.39 8.23 8.39
C THR A 56 -10.93 7.16 9.33
N GLY A 57 -10.06 6.27 9.81
CA GLY A 57 -10.45 5.18 10.70
C GLY A 57 -10.84 5.66 12.10
N VAL A 58 -10.08 6.59 12.70
CA VAL A 58 -10.42 7.18 14.00
C VAL A 58 -11.71 7.98 13.92
N LEU A 59 -11.85 8.81 12.86
CA LEU A 59 -13.07 9.60 12.67
C LEU A 59 -14.29 8.69 12.56
N MET A 60 -14.22 7.66 11.73
CA MET A 60 -15.32 6.70 11.57
C MET A 60 -15.62 5.93 12.84
N ALA A 61 -14.60 5.41 13.53
CA ALA A 61 -14.79 4.68 14.78
C ALA A 61 -15.46 5.55 15.85
N TYR A 62 -15.02 6.79 15.99
CA TYR A 62 -15.60 7.74 16.95
C TYR A 62 -17.05 8.08 16.61
N LEU A 63 -17.33 8.44 15.37
CA LEU A 63 -18.70 8.80 14.97
C LEU A 63 -19.66 7.62 15.10
N PHE A 64 -19.23 6.45 14.67
CA PHE A 64 -20.08 5.28 14.72
C PHE A 64 -20.28 4.76 16.17
N TYR A 65 -19.21 4.49 16.92
CA TYR A 65 -19.33 3.86 18.23
C TYR A 65 -19.77 4.84 19.33
N ASN A 66 -19.30 6.09 19.29
CA ASN A 66 -19.55 7.07 20.35
C ASN A 66 -20.74 7.99 20.03
N LYS A 67 -20.88 8.43 18.78
CA LYS A 67 -21.96 9.34 18.36
C LYS A 67 -23.19 8.63 17.79
N LYS A 68 -23.09 7.29 17.56
CA LYS A 68 -24.17 6.47 16.99
C LYS A 68 -24.58 6.89 15.58
N GLU A 69 -23.65 7.43 14.82
CA GLU A 69 -23.86 7.73 13.40
C GLU A 69 -23.87 6.44 12.57
N LYS A 70 -24.37 6.51 11.33
CA LYS A 70 -24.42 5.34 10.43
C LYS A 70 -23.02 4.88 10.04
N PHE A 71 -22.89 3.58 9.74
CA PHE A 71 -21.62 3.03 9.21
C PHE A 71 -21.55 3.27 7.70
N SER A 72 -21.13 4.48 7.29
CA SER A 72 -21.01 4.88 5.88
C SER A 72 -19.95 5.97 5.71
N VAL A 73 -19.47 6.15 4.49
CA VAL A 73 -18.55 7.26 4.18
C VAL A 73 -19.24 8.61 4.45
N ALA A 74 -20.52 8.73 4.10
CA ALA A 74 -21.31 9.95 4.34
C ALA A 74 -21.35 10.34 5.83
N ALA A 75 -21.39 9.36 6.74
CA ALA A 75 -21.37 9.60 8.18
C ALA A 75 -20.11 10.36 8.64
N THR A 76 -18.98 10.16 7.99
CA THR A 76 -17.74 10.89 8.32
C THR A 76 -17.83 12.39 8.06
N LEU A 77 -18.82 12.84 7.30
CA LEU A 77 -19.06 14.24 6.96
C LEU A 77 -20.12 14.92 7.84
N THR A 78 -20.78 14.18 8.73
CA THR A 78 -21.78 14.77 9.64
C THR A 78 -21.24 15.88 10.55
N PRO A 79 -19.98 15.86 11.00
CA PRO A 79 -19.45 16.98 11.77
C PRO A 79 -19.43 18.31 11.01
N LEU A 80 -19.34 18.27 9.67
CA LEU A 80 -19.34 19.47 8.83
C LEU A 80 -20.73 19.89 8.38
N PHE A 81 -21.56 18.94 7.97
CA PHE A 81 -22.83 19.19 7.27
C PHE A 81 -24.06 18.76 8.06
N GLY A 82 -23.90 18.20 9.25
CA GLY A 82 -24.99 17.65 10.05
C GLY A 82 -25.79 16.59 9.30
N GLN A 83 -27.09 16.53 9.53
CA GLN A 83 -27.99 15.56 8.88
C GLN A 83 -28.08 15.71 7.35
N LYS A 84 -27.63 16.84 6.78
CA LYS A 84 -27.57 17.01 5.33
C LYS A 84 -26.59 16.03 4.65
N ALA A 85 -25.59 15.53 5.38
CA ALA A 85 -24.69 14.50 4.91
C ALA A 85 -25.43 13.20 4.52
N TYR A 86 -26.58 12.93 5.14
CA TYR A 86 -27.43 11.77 4.87
C TYR A 86 -28.49 12.00 3.79
N ASN A 87 -28.47 13.14 3.09
CA ASN A 87 -29.32 13.27 1.92
C ASN A 87 -29.08 12.07 0.98
N SER A 88 -30.14 11.37 0.60
CA SER A 88 -30.03 10.09 -0.12
C SER A 88 -29.17 10.16 -1.38
N THR A 89 -29.33 11.24 -2.15
CA THR A 89 -28.55 11.47 -3.36
C THR A 89 -27.08 11.73 -3.06
N VAL A 90 -26.78 12.61 -2.09
CA VAL A 90 -25.40 12.96 -1.73
C VAL A 90 -24.68 11.75 -1.14
N SER A 91 -25.32 11.04 -0.20
CA SER A 91 -24.74 9.85 0.42
C SER A 91 -24.43 8.77 -0.63
N SER A 92 -25.38 8.49 -1.53
CA SER A 92 -25.19 7.51 -2.60
C SER A 92 -24.06 7.89 -3.55
N ILE A 93 -23.92 9.16 -3.90
CA ILE A 93 -22.82 9.64 -4.75
C ILE A 93 -21.49 9.45 -4.03
N LEU A 94 -21.38 9.86 -2.77
CA LEU A 94 -20.15 9.73 -1.99
C LEU A 94 -19.70 8.26 -1.85
N ASP A 95 -20.62 7.39 -1.47
CA ASP A 95 -20.35 5.96 -1.32
C ASP A 95 -19.95 5.32 -2.65
N THR A 96 -20.61 5.70 -3.76
CA THR A 96 -20.26 5.22 -5.11
C THR A 96 -18.87 5.70 -5.54
N LEU A 97 -18.54 6.97 -5.35
CA LEU A 97 -17.22 7.51 -5.70
C LEU A 97 -16.11 6.82 -4.92
N CYS A 98 -16.30 6.62 -3.62
CA CYS A 98 -15.32 5.93 -2.78
C CYS A 98 -15.21 4.44 -3.13
N THR A 99 -16.32 3.80 -3.51
CA THR A 99 -16.33 2.42 -4.00
C THR A 99 -15.53 2.28 -5.30
N ILE A 100 -15.75 3.18 -6.27
CA ILE A 100 -14.97 3.18 -7.52
C ILE A 100 -13.48 3.41 -7.22
N GLY A 101 -13.16 4.38 -6.38
CA GLY A 101 -11.79 4.70 -6.00
C GLY A 101 -11.04 3.50 -5.45
N ILE A 102 -11.61 2.80 -4.47
CA ILE A 102 -10.93 1.65 -3.86
C ILE A 102 -10.87 0.44 -4.80
N VAL A 103 -11.87 0.22 -5.65
CA VAL A 103 -11.85 -0.86 -6.65
C VAL A 103 -10.71 -0.64 -7.65
N LEU A 104 -10.56 0.59 -8.16
CA LEU A 104 -9.45 0.95 -9.06
C LEU A 104 -8.10 0.85 -8.37
N GLY A 105 -7.99 1.35 -7.13
CA GLY A 105 -6.79 1.20 -6.32
C GLY A 105 -6.41 -0.27 -6.10
N MET A 106 -7.39 -1.13 -5.74
CA MET A 106 -7.13 -2.55 -5.51
C MET A 106 -6.74 -3.27 -6.81
N ALA A 107 -7.40 -2.94 -7.91
CA ALA A 107 -7.06 -3.48 -9.22
C ALA A 107 -5.62 -3.11 -9.64
N CYS A 108 -5.19 -1.87 -9.37
CA CYS A 108 -3.81 -1.43 -9.53
C CYS A 108 -2.86 -2.29 -8.67
N GLY A 109 -3.16 -2.44 -7.38
CA GLY A 109 -2.34 -3.24 -6.47
C GLY A 109 -2.18 -4.69 -6.90
N LEU A 110 -3.28 -5.36 -7.27
CA LEU A 110 -3.25 -6.74 -7.77
C LEU A 110 -2.50 -6.86 -9.09
N GLY A 111 -2.72 -5.94 -10.03
CA GLY A 111 -2.04 -5.93 -11.32
C GLY A 111 -0.53 -5.76 -11.16
N THR A 112 -0.09 -4.81 -10.32
CA THR A 112 1.32 -4.63 -9.97
C THR A 112 1.89 -5.87 -9.29
N GLY A 113 1.14 -6.51 -8.40
CA GLY A 113 1.55 -7.75 -7.74
C GLY A 113 1.75 -8.92 -8.69
N MET A 114 0.85 -9.07 -9.66
CA MET A 114 0.99 -10.07 -10.72
C MET A 114 2.23 -9.80 -11.60
N ALA A 115 2.44 -8.54 -12.01
CA ALA A 115 3.64 -8.14 -12.75
C ALA A 115 4.92 -8.49 -11.99
N PHE A 116 4.91 -8.27 -10.69
CA PHE A 116 6.04 -8.58 -9.82
C PHE A 116 6.34 -10.09 -9.78
N ILE A 117 5.33 -10.92 -9.56
CA ILE A 117 5.48 -12.38 -9.57
C ILE A 117 6.00 -12.87 -10.92
N LEU A 118 5.41 -12.38 -12.01
CA LEU A 118 5.79 -12.78 -13.37
C LEU A 118 7.19 -12.30 -13.78
N SER A 119 7.61 -11.14 -13.29
CA SER A 119 9.00 -10.67 -13.42
C SER A 119 9.97 -11.67 -12.76
N GLY A 120 9.64 -12.18 -11.59
CA GLY A 120 10.42 -13.21 -10.91
C GLY A 120 10.45 -14.52 -11.69
N VAL A 121 9.31 -14.96 -12.20
CA VAL A 121 9.22 -16.16 -13.02
C VAL A 121 10.10 -16.04 -14.28
N LYS A 122 10.11 -14.86 -14.91
CA LYS A 122 10.97 -14.61 -16.06
C LYS A 122 12.45 -14.60 -15.69
N LEU A 123 12.85 -13.83 -14.69
CA LEU A 123 14.25 -13.64 -14.33
C LEU A 123 14.88 -14.89 -13.73
N VAL A 124 14.12 -15.64 -12.89
CA VAL A 124 14.66 -16.79 -12.17
C VAL A 124 14.55 -18.09 -12.97
N TYR A 125 13.44 -18.28 -13.69
CA TYR A 125 13.13 -19.55 -14.37
C TYR A 125 13.14 -19.42 -15.92
N GLY A 126 13.36 -18.24 -16.47
CA GLY A 126 13.45 -18.02 -17.92
C GLY A 126 12.09 -18.15 -18.65
N VAL A 127 10.96 -18.14 -17.92
CA VAL A 127 9.64 -18.30 -18.54
C VAL A 127 9.04 -16.92 -18.84
N ASP A 128 8.78 -16.67 -20.12
CA ASP A 128 8.17 -15.42 -20.57
C ASP A 128 6.70 -15.33 -20.13
N SER A 129 6.31 -14.14 -19.67
CA SER A 129 4.92 -13.85 -19.31
C SER A 129 4.05 -13.70 -20.57
N THR A 130 3.15 -14.65 -20.76
CA THR A 130 2.12 -14.59 -21.81
C THR A 130 0.79 -14.13 -21.22
N ILE A 131 -0.14 -13.65 -22.07
CA ILE A 131 -1.51 -13.31 -21.66
C ILE A 131 -2.17 -14.50 -20.95
N THR A 132 -1.93 -15.72 -21.41
CA THR A 132 -2.46 -16.95 -20.79
C THR A 132 -1.96 -17.10 -19.36
N ILE A 133 -0.66 -16.89 -19.10
CA ILE A 133 -0.08 -16.97 -17.74
C ILE A 133 -0.65 -15.87 -16.84
N TRP A 134 -0.85 -14.66 -17.36
CA TRP A 134 -1.52 -13.58 -16.65
C TRP A 134 -2.93 -13.97 -16.22
N ILE A 135 -3.73 -14.54 -17.14
CA ILE A 135 -5.10 -14.99 -16.86
C ILE A 135 -5.10 -16.10 -15.81
N ILE A 136 -4.23 -17.10 -15.93
CA ILE A 136 -4.14 -18.21 -14.98
C ILE A 136 -3.78 -17.68 -13.58
N LEU A 137 -2.72 -16.87 -13.46
CA LEU A 137 -2.29 -16.32 -12.19
C LEU A 137 -3.37 -15.43 -11.55
N GLY A 138 -3.95 -14.53 -12.34
CA GLY A 138 -4.98 -13.63 -11.86
C GLY A 138 -6.26 -14.36 -11.45
N THR A 139 -6.66 -15.38 -12.19
CA THR A 139 -7.81 -16.23 -11.83
C THR A 139 -7.54 -16.99 -10.54
N ALA A 140 -6.34 -17.55 -10.38
CA ALA A 140 -5.95 -18.25 -9.15
C ALA A 140 -5.97 -17.32 -7.93
N ILE A 141 -5.41 -16.12 -8.03
CA ILE A 141 -5.42 -15.12 -6.95
C ILE A 141 -6.85 -14.68 -6.65
N THR A 142 -7.65 -14.42 -7.69
CA THR A 142 -9.07 -14.03 -7.55
C THR A 142 -9.88 -15.12 -6.84
N ALA A 143 -9.71 -16.37 -7.22
CA ALA A 143 -10.38 -17.50 -6.57
C ALA A 143 -9.96 -17.63 -5.09
N LEU A 144 -8.68 -17.41 -4.79
CA LEU A 144 -8.16 -17.50 -3.43
C LEU A 144 -8.78 -16.45 -2.51
N PHE A 145 -8.73 -15.16 -2.87
CA PHE A 145 -9.26 -14.11 -2.00
C PHE A 145 -10.80 -14.07 -1.98
N THR A 146 -11.47 -14.36 -3.10
CA THR A 146 -12.92 -14.46 -3.14
C THR A 146 -13.41 -15.63 -2.29
N GLY A 147 -12.70 -16.77 -2.33
CA GLY A 147 -12.97 -17.90 -1.48
C GLY A 147 -12.77 -17.60 0.00
N ALA A 148 -11.72 -16.84 0.34
CA ALA A 148 -11.48 -16.38 1.71
C ALA A 148 -12.60 -15.43 2.19
N ALA A 149 -13.02 -14.49 1.36
CA ALA A 149 -14.14 -13.58 1.65
C ALA A 149 -15.47 -14.34 1.83
N TYR A 150 -15.69 -15.39 1.05
CA TYR A 150 -16.85 -16.26 1.20
C TYR A 150 -16.88 -17.00 2.54
N LEU A 151 -15.71 -17.41 3.06
CA LEU A 151 -15.59 -18.11 4.35
C LEU A 151 -15.77 -17.18 5.56
N GLY A 152 -15.73 -15.88 5.36
CA GLY A 152 -15.93 -14.85 6.40
C GLY A 152 -14.64 -14.41 7.11
N LEU A 153 -14.72 -13.25 7.76
CA LEU A 153 -13.60 -12.54 8.40
C LEU A 153 -12.80 -13.41 9.38
N ASP A 154 -13.46 -14.18 10.23
CA ASP A 154 -12.79 -14.93 11.28
C ASP A 154 -12.02 -16.17 10.78
N LYS A 155 -12.49 -16.79 9.70
CA LYS A 155 -11.90 -18.05 9.19
C LYS A 155 -10.97 -17.82 8.02
N GLY A 156 -11.30 -16.92 7.11
CA GLY A 156 -10.51 -16.63 5.90
C GLY A 156 -9.35 -15.68 6.16
N ILE A 157 -9.66 -14.42 6.41
CA ILE A 157 -8.69 -13.32 6.54
C ILE A 157 -7.68 -13.58 7.66
N LYS A 158 -8.16 -13.98 8.85
CA LYS A 158 -7.30 -14.15 10.03
C LYS A 158 -6.20 -15.19 9.82
N LYS A 159 -6.50 -16.31 9.17
CA LYS A 159 -5.50 -17.35 8.90
C LYS A 159 -4.45 -16.90 7.90
N LEU A 160 -4.89 -16.30 6.78
CA LEU A 160 -4.00 -15.79 5.75
C LEU A 160 -3.12 -14.65 6.28
N ALA A 161 -3.70 -13.69 6.99
CA ALA A 161 -2.98 -12.57 7.59
C ALA A 161 -1.95 -13.03 8.64
N THR A 162 -2.30 -13.99 9.49
CA THR A 162 -1.39 -14.53 10.50
C THR A 162 -0.20 -15.25 9.85
N LEU A 163 -0.44 -16.07 8.82
CA LEU A 163 0.64 -16.73 8.09
C LEU A 163 1.54 -15.73 7.41
N ASN A 164 0.95 -14.77 6.71
CA ASN A 164 1.67 -13.70 6.01
C ASN A 164 2.56 -12.90 6.97
N SER A 165 2.04 -12.50 8.13
CA SER A 165 2.81 -11.76 9.14
C SER A 165 4.01 -12.56 9.67
N LYS A 166 3.83 -13.86 9.92
CA LYS A 166 4.93 -14.74 10.36
C LYS A 166 6.04 -14.83 9.30
N ILE A 167 5.67 -14.92 8.03
CA ILE A 167 6.65 -14.94 6.93
C ILE A 167 7.37 -13.61 6.83
N PHE A 168 6.68 -12.47 6.96
CA PHE A 168 7.31 -11.14 6.97
C PHE A 168 8.37 -11.01 8.07
N TYR A 169 8.04 -11.39 9.30
CA TYR A 169 9.01 -11.36 10.39
C TYR A 169 10.19 -12.31 10.15
N ALA A 170 9.94 -13.51 9.64
CA ALA A 170 11.00 -14.46 9.32
C ALA A 170 11.95 -13.91 8.24
N LEU A 171 11.41 -13.35 7.16
CA LEU A 171 12.19 -12.71 6.09
C LEU A 171 13.03 -11.55 6.63
N LEU A 172 12.44 -10.69 7.47
CA LEU A 172 13.15 -9.56 8.08
C LEU A 172 14.33 -10.04 8.95
N ILE A 173 14.09 -11.03 9.79
CA ILE A 173 15.12 -11.60 10.69
C ILE A 173 16.24 -12.25 9.87
N ILE A 174 15.90 -13.08 8.89
CA ILE A 174 16.89 -13.76 8.04
C ILE A 174 17.78 -12.72 7.35
N LEU A 175 17.17 -11.72 6.72
CA LEU A 175 17.94 -10.68 6.00
C LEU A 175 18.77 -9.81 6.93
N PHE A 176 18.26 -9.47 8.11
CA PHE A 176 19.03 -8.70 9.09
C PHE A 176 20.31 -9.42 9.49
N PHE A 177 20.27 -10.74 9.75
CA PHE A 177 21.43 -11.52 10.19
C PHE A 177 22.33 -11.98 9.03
N THR A 178 21.83 -12.01 7.80
CA THR A 178 22.65 -12.37 6.63
C THR A 178 23.20 -11.15 5.89
N GLY A 179 22.64 -9.96 6.17
CA GLY A 179 23.06 -8.70 5.59
C GLY A 179 24.18 -8.00 6.36
N PRO A 180 24.66 -6.86 5.85
CA PRO A 180 25.70 -6.04 6.48
C PRO A 180 25.09 -5.21 7.63
N ILE A 181 25.02 -5.77 8.83
CA ILE A 181 24.32 -5.17 10.00
C ILE A 181 24.72 -3.72 10.26
N ILE A 182 26.04 -3.41 10.17
CA ILE A 182 26.52 -2.04 10.40
C ILE A 182 25.94 -1.07 9.38
N ASP A 183 25.90 -1.45 8.10
CA ASP A 183 25.39 -0.58 7.03
C ASP A 183 23.86 -0.50 7.05
N ILE A 184 23.18 -1.56 7.48
CA ILE A 184 21.74 -1.52 7.79
C ILE A 184 21.44 -0.48 8.88
N CYS A 185 22.19 -0.49 9.98
CA CYS A 185 22.05 0.50 11.06
C CYS A 185 22.39 1.92 10.61
N LYS A 186 23.43 2.09 9.76
CA LYS A 186 23.75 3.38 9.14
C LYS A 186 22.64 3.86 8.22
N SER A 187 22.07 2.99 7.41
CA SER A 187 20.95 3.30 6.52
C SER A 187 19.73 3.77 7.30
N LEU A 188 19.42 3.14 8.44
CA LEU A 188 18.37 3.61 9.33
C LEU A 188 18.67 5.02 9.88
N GLY A 189 19.85 5.23 10.46
CA GLY A 189 20.22 6.50 11.10
C GLY A 189 20.31 7.65 10.11
N LEU A 190 21.04 7.47 9.01
CA LEU A 190 21.23 8.51 7.99
C LEU A 190 19.96 8.74 7.18
N GLY A 191 19.19 7.68 6.87
CA GLY A 191 17.88 7.81 6.25
C GLY A 191 16.90 8.60 7.09
N LEU A 192 16.86 8.37 8.42
CA LEU A 192 16.06 9.16 9.35
C LEU A 192 16.51 10.63 9.40
N ALA A 193 17.80 10.88 9.45
CA ALA A 193 18.33 12.25 9.47
C ALA A 193 17.89 13.04 8.22
N VAL A 194 18.14 12.48 7.03
CA VAL A 194 17.74 13.12 5.77
C VAL A 194 16.22 13.27 5.66
N TRP A 195 15.45 12.25 6.08
CA TRP A 195 13.99 12.31 6.04
C TRP A 195 13.41 13.38 6.96
N LEU A 196 13.89 13.48 8.19
CA LEU A 196 13.41 14.48 9.16
C LEU A 196 13.80 15.90 8.75
N ASP A 197 15.00 16.08 8.20
CA ASP A 197 15.49 17.37 7.71
C ASP A 197 14.63 17.88 6.53
N ASN A 198 14.16 16.98 5.69
CA ASN A 198 13.37 17.31 4.50
C ASN A 198 11.87 17.05 4.63
N PHE A 199 11.38 16.63 5.79
CA PHE A 199 9.99 16.18 5.98
C PHE A 199 8.95 17.20 5.51
N TRP A 200 9.08 18.44 5.97
CA TRP A 200 8.16 19.51 5.61
C TRP A 200 8.33 19.95 4.17
N LEU A 201 9.56 20.03 3.73
CA LEU A 201 9.91 20.50 2.41
C LEU A 201 9.33 19.57 1.33
N TRP A 202 9.55 18.27 1.46
CA TRP A 202 9.02 17.28 0.52
C TRP A 202 7.50 17.20 0.51
N GLY A 203 6.82 17.57 1.59
CA GLY A 203 5.37 17.58 1.67
C GLY A 203 4.71 18.86 1.15
N LEU A 204 5.40 20.00 1.27
CA LEU A 204 4.83 21.32 0.97
C LEU A 204 5.26 21.85 -0.41
N ASP A 205 6.42 21.45 -0.88
CA ASP A 205 6.96 21.89 -2.17
C ASP A 205 7.62 20.72 -2.93
N PRO A 206 6.83 19.74 -3.37
CA PRO A 206 7.40 18.56 -4.04
C PRO A 206 7.85 18.86 -5.47
N VAL A 207 7.30 19.90 -6.13
CA VAL A 207 7.57 20.18 -7.55
C VAL A 207 8.93 20.82 -7.73
N ASP A 208 9.22 21.87 -6.98
CA ASP A 208 10.48 22.62 -7.13
C ASP A 208 11.70 21.84 -6.63
N ILE A 209 11.49 20.92 -5.70
CA ILE A 209 12.58 20.14 -5.11
C ILE A 209 12.89 18.87 -5.89
N GLY A 210 11.84 18.16 -6.34
CA GLY A 210 12.02 16.83 -6.92
C GLY A 210 11.90 16.80 -8.44
N GLY A 211 11.55 17.91 -9.09
CA GLY A 211 11.24 17.93 -10.51
C GLY A 211 10.07 17.02 -10.89
N GLU A 212 9.81 16.90 -12.20
CA GLU A 212 8.70 16.12 -12.72
C GLU A 212 8.83 14.62 -12.40
N ALA A 213 10.01 14.05 -12.55
CA ALA A 213 10.23 12.63 -12.36
C ALA A 213 9.91 12.19 -10.93
N LEU A 214 10.41 12.90 -9.93
CA LEU A 214 10.15 12.57 -8.52
C LEU A 214 8.73 12.88 -8.11
N THR A 215 8.17 13.99 -8.58
CA THR A 215 6.82 14.43 -8.19
C THR A 215 5.75 13.55 -8.81
N VAL A 216 5.76 13.37 -10.13
CA VAL A 216 4.69 12.67 -10.85
C VAL A 216 4.78 11.15 -10.65
N TRP A 217 5.97 10.59 -10.81
CA TRP A 217 6.14 9.13 -10.80
C TRP A 217 6.22 8.52 -9.40
N TRP A 218 6.50 9.34 -8.38
CA TRP A 218 6.66 8.83 -7.01
C TRP A 218 5.73 9.53 -6.03
N THR A 219 5.86 10.83 -5.80
CA THR A 219 5.08 11.51 -4.78
C THR A 219 3.58 11.44 -5.06
N LEU A 220 3.14 11.84 -6.25
CA LEU A 220 1.72 11.79 -6.61
C LEU A 220 1.22 10.35 -6.72
N PHE A 221 2.02 9.43 -7.29
CA PHE A 221 1.63 8.03 -7.37
C PHE A 221 1.42 7.43 -5.99
N ASP A 222 2.38 7.55 -5.08
CA ASP A 222 2.28 6.98 -3.74
C ASP A 222 1.09 7.59 -2.98
N TRP A 223 0.93 8.90 -3.01
CA TRP A 223 -0.20 9.56 -2.35
C TRP A 223 -1.55 9.16 -2.96
N THR A 224 -1.64 9.02 -4.27
CA THR A 224 -2.89 8.61 -4.92
C THR A 224 -3.29 7.20 -4.56
N VAL A 225 -2.34 6.28 -4.42
CA VAL A 225 -2.63 4.92 -3.93
C VAL A 225 -3.25 4.99 -2.53
N TRP A 226 -2.65 5.73 -1.60
CA TRP A 226 -3.15 5.81 -0.23
C TRP A 226 -4.49 6.55 -0.12
N VAL A 227 -4.67 7.64 -0.87
CA VAL A 227 -5.93 8.40 -0.90
C VAL A 227 -7.08 7.55 -1.47
N ALA A 228 -6.85 6.81 -2.56
CA ALA A 228 -7.88 5.96 -3.16
C ALA A 228 -8.44 4.93 -2.17
N TYR A 229 -7.60 4.44 -1.27
CA TYR A 229 -8.00 3.47 -0.24
C TYR A 229 -8.59 4.09 1.02
N ALA A 230 -8.16 5.30 1.39
CA ALA A 230 -8.36 5.84 2.73
C ALA A 230 -9.81 5.82 3.25
N PRO A 231 -10.85 6.29 2.53
CA PRO A 231 -12.20 6.33 3.07
C PRO A 231 -12.75 4.94 3.42
N VAL A 232 -12.61 3.98 2.51
CA VAL A 232 -13.15 2.62 2.71
C VAL A 232 -12.25 1.79 3.64
N MET A 233 -10.94 1.98 3.58
CA MET A 233 -10.02 1.35 4.52
C MET A 233 -10.26 1.86 5.94
N GLY A 234 -10.58 3.15 6.11
CA GLY A 234 -10.98 3.70 7.39
C GLY A 234 -12.22 3.01 7.98
N LEU A 235 -13.22 2.72 7.16
CA LEU A 235 -14.39 1.92 7.59
C LEU A 235 -13.98 0.51 8.05
N PHE A 236 -13.14 -0.17 7.26
CA PHE A 236 -12.65 -1.49 7.64
C PHE A 236 -11.89 -1.47 8.97
N LEU A 237 -10.96 -0.53 9.15
CA LEU A 237 -10.19 -0.40 10.38
C LEU A 237 -11.08 -0.05 11.58
N ALA A 238 -12.09 0.80 11.41
CA ALA A 238 -13.07 1.10 12.45
C ALA A 238 -13.82 -0.17 12.87
N LYS A 239 -14.27 -0.98 11.89
CA LYS A 239 -15.02 -2.23 12.16
C LYS A 239 -14.23 -3.22 13.00
N ILE A 240 -12.94 -3.44 12.67
CA ILE A 240 -12.09 -4.40 13.40
C ILE A 240 -11.54 -3.86 14.72
N SER A 241 -11.75 -2.58 15.01
CA SER A 241 -11.25 -1.91 16.21
C SER A 241 -12.29 -1.76 17.32
N TYR A 242 -13.42 -2.44 17.22
CA TYR A 242 -14.45 -2.41 18.27
C TYR A 242 -13.88 -2.73 19.64
N GLY A 243 -14.24 -1.92 20.64
CA GLY A 243 -13.78 -2.08 22.02
C GLY A 243 -12.35 -1.61 22.29
N ARG A 244 -11.66 -1.01 21.32
CA ARG A 244 -10.33 -0.42 21.48
C ARG A 244 -10.43 1.08 21.76
N THR A 245 -9.44 1.59 22.49
CA THR A 245 -9.28 3.03 22.69
C THR A 245 -8.69 3.69 21.43
N ILE A 246 -8.92 5.01 21.26
CA ILE A 246 -8.29 5.78 20.17
C ILE A 246 -6.77 5.67 20.22
N ARG A 247 -6.17 5.66 21.42
CA ARG A 247 -4.73 5.48 21.60
C ARG A 247 -4.26 4.12 21.04
N GLU A 248 -4.94 3.04 21.41
CA GLU A 248 -4.61 1.69 20.89
C GLU A 248 -4.78 1.62 19.37
N PHE A 249 -5.86 2.23 18.85
CA PHE A 249 -6.09 2.32 17.41
C PHE A 249 -4.91 3.00 16.71
N MET A 250 -4.48 4.17 17.18
CA MET A 250 -3.37 4.92 16.57
C MET A 250 -2.04 4.19 16.71
N ILE A 251 -1.77 3.55 17.84
CA ILE A 251 -0.54 2.76 18.00
C ILE A 251 -0.50 1.61 16.99
N ILE A 252 -1.60 0.86 16.85
CA ILE A 252 -1.64 -0.35 16.02
C ILE A 252 -1.69 -0.01 14.52
N ASN A 253 -2.45 1.03 14.13
CA ASN A 253 -2.70 1.31 12.71
C ASN A 253 -1.84 2.43 12.13
N TRP A 254 -1.13 3.20 12.94
CA TRP A 254 -0.25 4.28 12.50
C TRP A 254 1.19 4.09 12.95
N ILE A 255 1.46 4.02 14.28
CA ILE A 255 2.82 4.01 14.81
C ILE A 255 3.56 2.70 14.48
N LEU A 256 2.98 1.55 14.83
CA LEU A 256 3.64 0.26 14.63
C LEU A 256 3.94 -0.07 13.14
N PRO A 257 3.00 0.09 12.21
CA PRO A 257 3.31 -0.17 10.80
C PRO A 257 4.30 0.85 10.23
N SER A 258 4.30 2.11 10.69
CA SER A 258 5.31 3.09 10.30
C SER A 258 6.70 2.71 10.77
N CYS A 259 6.87 2.34 12.04
CA CYS A 259 8.14 1.86 12.57
C CYS A 259 8.61 0.59 11.85
N PHE A 260 7.68 -0.33 11.55
CA PHE A 260 8.00 -1.52 10.77
C PHE A 260 8.51 -1.17 9.38
N GLY A 261 7.91 -0.17 8.71
CA GLY A 261 8.36 0.34 7.42
C GLY A 261 9.79 0.87 7.47
N LEU A 262 10.14 1.69 8.48
CA LEU A 262 11.50 2.19 8.67
C LEU A 262 12.51 1.03 8.79
N VAL A 263 12.22 0.05 9.63
CA VAL A 263 13.10 -1.12 9.80
C VAL A 263 13.19 -1.95 8.53
N TRP A 264 12.04 -2.17 7.86
CA TRP A 264 11.98 -2.95 6.63
C TRP A 264 12.87 -2.36 5.52
N PHE A 265 12.71 -1.08 5.22
CA PHE A 265 13.51 -0.43 4.16
C PHE A 265 14.99 -0.30 4.55
N SER A 266 15.29 -0.16 5.83
CA SER A 266 16.69 -0.18 6.29
C SER A 266 17.33 -1.55 6.09
N VAL A 267 16.63 -2.64 6.37
CA VAL A 267 17.17 -4.00 6.21
C VAL A 267 17.26 -4.38 4.73
N TRP A 268 16.15 -4.29 4.01
CA TRP A 268 16.08 -4.69 2.60
C TRP A 268 16.81 -3.69 1.70
N GLY A 269 16.44 -2.44 1.76
CA GLY A 269 17.02 -1.37 0.95
C GLY A 269 18.47 -1.09 1.31
N GLY A 270 18.80 -1.03 2.60
CA GLY A 270 20.18 -0.82 3.06
C GLY A 270 21.13 -1.95 2.64
N THR A 271 20.68 -3.22 2.69
CA THR A 271 21.46 -4.35 2.18
C THR A 271 21.64 -4.27 0.66
N ALA A 272 20.56 -3.95 -0.06
CA ALA A 272 20.61 -3.83 -1.52
C ALA A 272 21.57 -2.71 -1.98
N LEU A 273 21.51 -1.54 -1.34
CA LEU A 273 22.42 -0.43 -1.58
C LEU A 273 23.89 -0.82 -1.32
N ASN A 274 24.14 -1.47 -0.17
CA ASN A 274 25.48 -1.94 0.14
C ASN A 274 26.01 -2.92 -0.91
N TRP A 275 25.20 -3.89 -1.33
CA TRP A 275 25.60 -4.88 -2.34
C TRP A 275 25.84 -4.26 -3.72
N GLN A 276 25.01 -3.30 -4.12
CA GLN A 276 25.19 -2.54 -5.37
C GLN A 276 26.51 -1.75 -5.32
N MET A 277 26.75 -1.00 -4.23
CA MET A 277 27.97 -0.18 -4.10
C MET A 277 29.25 -1.02 -4.01
N ASN A 278 29.19 -2.22 -3.44
CA ASN A 278 30.35 -3.11 -3.32
C ASN A 278 30.49 -4.09 -4.49
N GLY A 279 29.68 -3.97 -5.54
CA GLY A 279 29.76 -4.80 -6.74
C GLY A 279 29.38 -6.26 -6.54
N VAL A 280 28.60 -6.59 -5.51
CA VAL A 280 28.09 -7.96 -5.27
C VAL A 280 27.08 -8.32 -6.35
N VAL A 281 26.19 -7.40 -6.69
CA VAL A 281 25.18 -7.54 -7.75
C VAL A 281 24.82 -6.18 -8.32
N ASP A 282 24.65 -6.10 -9.63
CA ASP A 282 24.20 -4.86 -10.30
C ASP A 282 22.66 -4.84 -10.42
N LEU A 283 22.02 -4.41 -9.33
CA LEU A 283 20.55 -4.31 -9.24
C LEU A 283 19.99 -3.21 -10.13
N VAL A 284 20.75 -2.12 -10.34
CA VAL A 284 20.35 -1.02 -11.22
C VAL A 284 20.32 -1.46 -12.67
N ALA A 285 21.29 -2.26 -13.12
CA ALA A 285 21.28 -2.85 -14.46
C ALA A 285 20.08 -3.78 -14.64
N ILE A 286 19.77 -4.61 -13.64
CA ILE A 286 18.59 -5.50 -13.67
C ILE A 286 17.29 -4.69 -13.81
N LEU A 287 17.14 -3.56 -13.09
CA LEU A 287 15.97 -2.68 -13.23
C LEU A 287 15.85 -2.11 -14.64
N LYS A 288 16.96 -1.64 -15.21
CA LYS A 288 16.97 -1.07 -16.56
C LYS A 288 16.65 -2.10 -17.66
N GLU A 289 17.10 -3.34 -17.48
CA GLU A 289 16.89 -4.42 -18.45
C GLU A 289 15.51 -5.08 -18.34
N TYR A 290 15.07 -5.40 -17.11
CA TYR A 290 13.87 -6.20 -16.86
C TYR A 290 12.68 -5.38 -16.30
N GLY A 291 12.88 -4.09 -16.02
CA GLY A 291 11.82 -3.17 -15.54
C GLY A 291 11.81 -2.97 -14.02
N ALA A 292 11.03 -1.98 -13.58
CA ALA A 292 11.03 -1.43 -12.22
C ALA A 292 10.70 -2.41 -11.08
N VAL A 293 10.27 -3.62 -11.39
CA VAL A 293 9.83 -4.62 -10.39
C VAL A 293 10.75 -5.85 -10.34
N SER A 294 11.97 -5.76 -10.90
CA SER A 294 12.84 -6.93 -11.11
C SER A 294 14.02 -7.06 -10.14
N ALA A 295 14.52 -5.97 -9.56
CA ALA A 295 15.75 -5.99 -8.75
C ALA A 295 15.68 -6.93 -7.55
N VAL A 296 14.52 -7.08 -6.91
CA VAL A 296 14.36 -7.98 -5.76
C VAL A 296 14.70 -9.43 -6.11
N TRP A 297 14.41 -9.87 -7.32
CA TRP A 297 14.71 -11.24 -7.73
C TRP A 297 16.20 -11.45 -7.93
N GLY A 298 16.88 -10.50 -8.56
CA GLY A 298 18.34 -10.50 -8.63
C GLY A 298 19.00 -10.46 -7.27
N PHE A 299 18.48 -9.66 -6.36
CA PHE A 299 18.93 -9.63 -4.97
C PHE A 299 18.77 -10.98 -4.27
N LEU A 300 17.59 -11.60 -4.35
CA LEU A 300 17.33 -12.89 -3.72
C LEU A 300 18.20 -14.01 -4.28
N GLN A 301 18.53 -13.99 -5.57
CA GLN A 301 19.45 -14.96 -6.18
C GLN A 301 20.88 -14.89 -5.61
N HIS A 302 21.31 -13.72 -5.14
CA HIS A 302 22.64 -13.49 -4.58
C HIS A 302 22.73 -13.65 -3.07
N LEU A 303 21.65 -14.12 -2.42
CA LEU A 303 21.68 -14.40 -0.98
C LEU A 303 22.71 -15.46 -0.63
N PRO A 304 23.48 -15.24 0.46
CA PRO A 304 24.52 -16.18 0.88
C PRO A 304 23.92 -17.56 1.23
N PHE A 305 24.75 -18.59 1.26
CA PHE A 305 24.40 -19.97 1.62
C PHE A 305 23.33 -20.62 0.74
N GLY A 306 23.09 -20.11 -0.47
CA GLY A 306 22.04 -20.62 -1.34
C GLY A 306 20.62 -20.35 -0.85
N LEU A 307 20.43 -19.41 0.06
CA LEU A 307 19.11 -19.07 0.64
C LEU A 307 18.12 -18.62 -0.43
N GLY A 308 18.59 -18.08 -1.56
CA GLY A 308 17.73 -17.68 -2.68
C GLY A 308 16.86 -18.81 -3.20
N ILE A 309 17.35 -20.06 -3.21
CA ILE A 309 16.58 -21.23 -3.67
C ILE A 309 15.30 -21.41 -2.86
N VAL A 310 15.37 -21.15 -1.55
CA VAL A 310 14.22 -21.29 -0.64
C VAL A 310 13.41 -20.00 -0.57
N LEU A 311 14.09 -18.86 -0.47
CA LEU A 311 13.41 -17.58 -0.22
C LEU A 311 12.67 -17.03 -1.45
N ILE A 312 13.11 -17.31 -2.68
CA ILE A 312 12.38 -16.90 -3.88
C ILE A 312 10.96 -17.47 -3.92
N PRO A 313 10.75 -18.79 -3.81
CA PRO A 313 9.39 -19.32 -3.72
C PRO A 313 8.60 -18.79 -2.51
N VAL A 314 9.25 -18.64 -1.36
CA VAL A 314 8.61 -18.08 -0.16
C VAL A 314 8.13 -16.64 -0.40
N VAL A 315 8.94 -15.80 -1.04
CA VAL A 315 8.56 -14.43 -1.39
C VAL A 315 7.40 -14.43 -2.40
N MET A 316 7.42 -15.31 -3.41
CA MET A 316 6.31 -15.44 -4.36
C MET A 316 4.99 -15.80 -3.64
N VAL A 317 5.03 -16.77 -2.73
CA VAL A 317 3.86 -17.14 -1.90
C VAL A 317 3.43 -15.98 -1.01
N THR A 318 4.37 -15.28 -0.38
CA THR A 318 4.10 -14.11 0.47
C THR A 318 3.39 -13.00 -0.29
N LEU A 319 3.74 -12.76 -1.54
CA LEU A 319 3.08 -11.79 -2.40
C LEU A 319 1.63 -12.20 -2.68
N VAL A 320 1.40 -13.45 -3.07
CA VAL A 320 0.03 -13.97 -3.28
C VAL A 320 -0.80 -13.82 -2.01
N LEU A 321 -0.26 -14.19 -0.84
CA LEU A 321 -0.94 -14.07 0.45
C LEU A 321 -1.23 -12.61 0.81
N SER A 322 -0.26 -11.71 0.62
CA SER A 322 -0.41 -10.27 0.92
C SER A 322 -1.51 -9.62 0.08
N PHE A 323 -1.50 -9.86 -1.23
CA PHE A 323 -2.53 -9.32 -2.12
C PHE A 323 -3.90 -9.94 -1.86
N SER A 324 -3.95 -11.25 -1.62
CA SER A 324 -5.21 -11.94 -1.29
C SER A 324 -5.81 -11.44 0.02
N THR A 325 -4.99 -11.19 1.05
CA THR A 325 -5.46 -10.64 2.33
C THR A 325 -6.03 -9.24 2.18
N ALA A 326 -5.36 -8.37 1.41
CA ALA A 326 -5.84 -7.02 1.15
C ALA A 326 -7.15 -7.05 0.34
N ALA A 327 -7.20 -7.83 -0.74
CA ALA A 327 -8.37 -7.94 -1.60
C ALA A 327 -9.58 -8.54 -0.88
N ASP A 328 -9.36 -9.55 -0.03
CA ASP A 328 -10.39 -10.15 0.83
C ASP A 328 -11.02 -9.12 1.77
N SER A 329 -10.18 -8.34 2.50
CA SER A 329 -10.65 -7.29 3.40
C SER A 329 -11.49 -6.22 2.68
N ILE A 330 -11.04 -5.79 1.50
CA ILE A 330 -11.73 -4.80 0.67
C ILE A 330 -13.04 -5.37 0.13
N THR A 331 -13.02 -6.58 -0.41
CA THR A 331 -14.20 -7.26 -0.93
C THR A 331 -15.30 -7.38 0.12
N HIS A 332 -14.90 -7.76 1.35
CA HIS A 332 -15.83 -7.84 2.47
C HIS A 332 -16.41 -6.47 2.86
N THR A 333 -15.58 -5.43 2.90
CA THR A 333 -16.01 -4.07 3.23
C THR A 333 -16.95 -3.51 2.18
N LEU A 334 -16.64 -3.69 0.90
CA LEU A 334 -17.50 -3.29 -0.22
C LEU A 334 -18.85 -3.99 -0.18
N ALA A 335 -18.85 -5.29 0.06
CA ALA A 335 -20.09 -6.05 0.21
C ALA A 335 -20.94 -5.51 1.38
N SER A 336 -20.30 -5.14 2.50
CA SER A 336 -21.00 -4.57 3.66
C SER A 336 -21.58 -3.18 3.37
N LEU A 337 -20.94 -2.36 2.54
CA LEU A 337 -21.48 -1.05 2.13
C LEU A 337 -22.71 -1.15 1.20
N CYS A 338 -22.87 -2.28 0.51
CA CYS A 338 -24.03 -2.50 -0.38
C CYS A 338 -25.29 -2.99 0.35
N VAL A 339 -25.22 -3.27 1.63
CA VAL A 339 -26.36 -3.74 2.42
C VAL A 339 -26.87 -2.59 3.28
N SER A 340 -28.20 -2.35 3.25
CA SER A 340 -28.83 -1.43 4.21
C SER A 340 -28.60 -1.94 5.60
N GLN A 341 -27.81 -1.22 6.38
CA GLN A 341 -27.61 -1.53 7.79
C GLN A 341 -28.78 -0.95 8.57
N ASP A 342 -29.68 -1.81 9.03
CA ASP A 342 -30.61 -1.45 10.11
C ASP A 342 -29.78 -1.12 11.34
N ASP A 343 -30.16 -0.06 12.02
CA ASP A 343 -29.40 0.82 12.92
C ASP A 343 -28.59 0.19 14.06
N ASN A 344 -28.45 -1.13 14.20
CA ASN A 344 -27.82 -1.72 15.38
C ASN A 344 -26.94 -2.97 15.18
N ASN A 345 -26.76 -3.51 13.99
CA ASN A 345 -26.00 -4.76 13.81
C ASN A 345 -24.87 -4.65 12.78
N ILE A 346 -23.68 -4.15 13.22
CA ILE A 346 -22.45 -4.25 12.43
C ILE A 346 -22.01 -5.69 12.17
N ASN A 347 -22.49 -6.61 13.00
CA ASN A 347 -22.10 -8.02 12.95
C ASN A 347 -22.85 -8.80 11.88
N ASP A 348 -23.83 -8.22 11.20
CA ASP A 348 -24.46 -8.88 10.06
C ASP A 348 -23.48 -8.92 8.90
N GLU A 349 -22.98 -10.11 8.63
CA GLU A 349 -22.13 -10.34 7.48
C GLU A 349 -22.91 -10.11 6.19
N ALA A 350 -22.32 -9.35 5.27
CA ALA A 350 -22.87 -9.16 3.94
C ALA A 350 -23.12 -10.51 3.24
N PRO A 351 -24.17 -10.62 2.41
CA PRO A 351 -24.45 -11.83 1.65
C PRO A 351 -23.24 -12.31 0.85
N ASN A 352 -22.99 -13.61 0.89
CA ASN A 352 -21.85 -14.21 0.19
C ASN A 352 -21.87 -13.94 -1.33
N SER A 353 -23.06 -13.78 -1.92
CA SER A 353 -23.20 -13.40 -3.33
C SER A 353 -22.56 -12.05 -3.65
N LEU A 354 -22.72 -11.04 -2.78
CA LEU A 354 -22.08 -9.73 -2.95
C LEU A 354 -20.58 -9.81 -2.82
N LYS A 355 -20.05 -10.60 -1.86
CA LYS A 355 -18.62 -10.83 -1.72
C LYS A 355 -18.03 -11.47 -2.98
N VAL A 356 -18.72 -12.45 -3.56
CA VAL A 356 -18.29 -13.09 -4.82
C VAL A 356 -18.32 -12.09 -5.98
N ILE A 357 -19.38 -11.31 -6.11
CA ILE A 357 -19.51 -10.31 -7.17
C ILE A 357 -18.36 -9.29 -7.12
N TRP A 358 -18.10 -8.70 -5.94
CA TRP A 358 -17.01 -7.74 -5.78
C TRP A 358 -15.63 -8.36 -6.01
N GLY A 359 -15.42 -9.57 -5.52
CA GLY A 359 -14.17 -10.30 -5.76
C GLY A 359 -13.90 -10.54 -7.24
N VAL A 360 -14.92 -10.98 -7.98
CA VAL A 360 -14.82 -11.19 -9.45
C VAL A 360 -14.60 -9.88 -10.18
N ILE A 361 -15.29 -8.79 -9.81
CA ILE A 361 -15.10 -7.47 -10.43
C ILE A 361 -13.65 -7.00 -10.26
N ILE A 362 -13.14 -6.97 -9.02
CA ILE A 362 -11.78 -6.54 -8.72
C ILE A 362 -10.75 -7.39 -9.47
N GLY A 363 -10.90 -8.71 -9.40
CA GLY A 363 -10.00 -9.65 -10.08
C GLY A 363 -10.02 -9.49 -11.60
N SER A 364 -11.20 -9.34 -12.20
CA SER A 364 -11.34 -9.16 -13.64
C SER A 364 -10.69 -7.86 -14.13
N ILE A 365 -10.91 -6.73 -13.43
CA ILE A 365 -10.27 -5.46 -13.77
C ILE A 365 -8.75 -5.59 -13.67
N SER A 366 -8.24 -6.24 -12.59
CA SER A 366 -6.80 -6.45 -12.39
C SER A 366 -6.17 -7.27 -13.52
N VAL A 367 -6.82 -8.36 -13.93
CA VAL A 367 -6.33 -9.24 -15.00
C VAL A 367 -6.35 -8.52 -16.34
N ILE A 368 -7.46 -7.86 -16.67
CA ILE A 368 -7.63 -7.14 -17.95
C ILE A 368 -6.57 -6.04 -18.06
N MET A 369 -6.43 -5.22 -17.02
CA MET A 369 -5.48 -4.12 -17.05
C MET A 369 -4.03 -4.60 -17.07
N GLY A 370 -3.67 -5.61 -16.28
CA GLY A 370 -2.34 -6.19 -16.31
C GLY A 370 -1.99 -6.85 -17.65
N ALA A 371 -2.92 -7.57 -18.24
CA ALA A 371 -2.71 -8.22 -19.53
C ALA A 371 -2.63 -7.23 -20.70
N LEU A 372 -3.49 -6.19 -20.70
CA LEU A 372 -3.55 -5.19 -21.79
C LEU A 372 -2.46 -4.12 -21.67
N ALA A 373 -2.01 -3.80 -20.46
CA ALA A 373 -0.96 -2.79 -20.22
C ALA A 373 0.45 -3.24 -20.63
N GLY A 374 0.60 -4.38 -21.32
CA GLY A 374 1.89 -4.85 -21.83
C GLY A 374 2.69 -5.73 -20.86
N GLY A 375 2.05 -6.35 -19.90
CA GLY A 375 2.67 -7.30 -18.97
C GLY A 375 3.62 -6.61 -17.98
N VAL A 376 4.80 -7.20 -17.74
CA VAL A 376 5.78 -6.70 -16.75
C VAL A 376 6.27 -5.28 -17.05
N ARG A 377 6.29 -4.86 -18.32
CA ARG A 377 6.63 -3.49 -18.74
C ARG A 377 5.45 -2.52 -18.63
N GLY A 378 4.22 -3.03 -18.48
CA GLY A 378 2.99 -2.23 -18.40
C GLY A 378 2.59 -1.80 -17.00
N VAL A 379 3.47 -1.94 -15.99
CA VAL A 379 3.20 -1.51 -14.61
C VAL A 379 2.78 -0.03 -14.55
N ASP A 380 3.31 0.81 -15.41
CA ASP A 380 2.97 2.24 -15.45
C ASP A 380 1.52 2.50 -15.88
N GLY A 381 0.99 1.71 -16.82
CA GLY A 381 -0.42 1.78 -17.20
C GLY A 381 -1.36 1.36 -16.08
N VAL A 382 -0.98 0.34 -15.31
CA VAL A 382 -1.74 -0.11 -14.12
C VAL A 382 -1.70 0.94 -13.00
N ARG A 383 -0.58 1.64 -12.82
CA ARG A 383 -0.45 2.74 -11.85
C ARG A 383 -1.43 3.89 -12.08
N GLN A 384 -1.73 4.20 -13.34
CA GLN A 384 -2.68 5.27 -13.68
C GLN A 384 -4.10 5.01 -13.15
N LEU A 385 -4.49 3.76 -12.92
CA LEU A 385 -5.79 3.43 -12.32
C LEU A 385 -5.93 3.98 -10.90
N SER A 386 -4.88 3.89 -10.10
CA SER A 386 -4.91 4.43 -8.74
C SER A 386 -5.01 5.95 -8.75
N ALA A 387 -4.35 6.61 -9.69
CA ALA A 387 -4.43 8.07 -9.85
C ALA A 387 -5.85 8.52 -10.19
N VAL A 388 -6.52 7.85 -11.14
CA VAL A 388 -7.93 8.13 -11.47
C VAL A 388 -8.83 7.90 -10.27
N GLY A 389 -8.68 6.75 -9.58
CA GLY A 389 -9.43 6.43 -8.38
C GLY A 389 -9.25 7.48 -7.26
N ALA A 390 -8.02 7.88 -7.02
CA ALA A 390 -7.69 8.90 -6.01
C ALA A 390 -8.25 10.28 -6.34
N PHE A 391 -8.16 10.71 -7.59
CA PHE A 391 -8.70 11.99 -8.02
C PHE A 391 -10.21 12.10 -7.72
N ILE A 392 -10.94 11.01 -7.97
CA ILE A 392 -12.37 10.92 -7.65
C ILE A 392 -12.61 11.06 -6.13
N VAL A 393 -11.76 10.44 -5.30
CA VAL A 393 -11.93 10.34 -3.85
C VAL A 393 -11.30 11.52 -3.09
N LEU A 394 -10.37 12.25 -3.70
CA LEU A 394 -9.58 13.30 -3.04
C LEU A 394 -10.44 14.34 -2.32
N SER A 395 -11.51 14.82 -2.96
CA SER A 395 -12.41 15.80 -2.35
C SER A 395 -13.09 15.26 -1.09
N VAL A 396 -13.49 14.00 -1.10
CA VAL A 396 -14.08 13.33 0.06
C VAL A 396 -13.06 13.22 1.19
N PHE A 397 -11.84 12.82 0.86
CA PHE A 397 -10.75 12.71 1.84
C PHE A 397 -10.40 14.05 2.50
N ILE A 398 -10.31 15.14 1.71
CA ILE A 398 -10.09 16.51 2.24
C ILE A 398 -11.21 16.89 3.23
N LEU A 399 -12.46 16.61 2.91
CA LEU A 399 -13.58 16.87 3.81
C LEU A 399 -13.52 15.99 5.08
N GLN A 400 -13.07 14.74 4.96
CA GLN A 400 -12.85 13.88 6.14
C GLN A 400 -11.74 14.42 7.05
N VAL A 401 -10.65 14.93 6.49
CA VAL A 401 -9.60 15.62 7.27
C VAL A 401 -10.16 16.84 7.98
N ALA A 402 -10.95 17.67 7.30
CA ALA A 402 -11.59 18.83 7.91
C ALA A 402 -12.58 18.42 9.03
N ALA A 403 -13.36 17.36 8.83
CA ALA A 403 -14.26 16.80 9.84
C ALA A 403 -13.47 16.28 11.06
N PHE A 404 -12.36 15.58 10.83
CA PHE A 404 -11.47 15.11 11.88
C PHE A 404 -10.92 16.26 12.73
N LEU A 405 -10.39 17.30 12.08
CA LEU A 405 -9.88 18.48 12.77
C LEU A 405 -10.96 19.17 13.59
N LYS A 406 -12.18 19.30 13.06
CA LYS A 406 -13.31 19.88 13.78
C LYS A 406 -13.67 19.04 15.03
N VAL A 407 -13.76 17.73 14.92
CA VAL A 407 -14.16 16.84 16.02
C VAL A 407 -13.12 16.81 17.14
N PHE A 408 -11.83 16.73 16.81
CA PHE A 408 -10.79 16.43 17.82
C PHE A 408 -10.03 17.65 18.32
N PHE A 409 -10.05 18.76 17.58
CA PHE A 409 -9.28 19.95 17.92
C PHE A 409 -10.13 21.22 18.09
N MET A 410 -11.20 21.39 17.31
CA MET A 410 -11.98 22.63 17.34
C MET A 410 -13.16 22.58 18.32
N SER A 411 -13.77 21.41 18.57
CA SER A 411 -14.88 21.29 19.54
C SER A 411 -14.46 21.61 20.97
N LYS A 412 -13.18 21.48 21.31
CA LYS A 412 -12.66 21.88 22.63
C LYS A 412 -12.51 23.38 22.81
N LEU A 413 -12.44 24.16 21.71
CA LEU A 413 -12.34 25.62 21.73
C LEU A 413 -13.71 26.31 21.82
N GLU A 414 -14.80 25.56 21.56
CA GLU A 414 -16.17 26.06 21.69
C GLU A 414 -16.73 25.83 23.10
N ASP A 415 -16.10 24.96 23.91
CA ASP A 415 -16.49 24.63 25.30
C ASP A 415 -15.67 25.42 26.36
N GLU A 416 -14.67 26.21 25.95
CA GLU A 416 -13.90 27.17 26.78
C GLU A 416 -14.40 28.61 26.50
#